data_bf79cfc5aa9261b1a45673c399ae0432
#
_entry.id   bf79cfc5aa9261b1a45673c399ae0432
#
_cell.length_a   1.000
_cell.length_b   1.000
_cell.length_c   1.000
_cell.angle_alpha   90.00
_cell.angle_beta   90.00
_cell.angle_gamma   90.00
#
_symmetry.space_group_name_H-M   'P 1'
#
loop_
_entity.id
_entity.type
_entity.pdbx_description
1 polymer ?
#
loop_
_entity_poly.entity_id
_entity_poly.type
_entity_poly.pdbx_seq_one_letter_code
_entity_poly.pdbx_strand_id
1 'polypeptide(L)'
;DAFMLGGIDQNAMAAVSLATQIQFLQSMVVFAITYAVSILGAQYWGKNDKESISKIFRIGLRSIGSTSLFVALLCTFCPEMLMRIFAEEGPMVKIGAEYLRIAGFSYLLTGVSQCYLTILKITNKADLSAIIGGSAVILNIILNYIFIYGHFGFPAMGAKGAALATLIARIIELLAGILSS
;
A
#
# COMPACT_ATOMS: atom_id res chain seq x y z
N ASP A 1 5.25 -9.18 6.15
CA ASP A 1 4.52 -8.98 7.42
C ASP A 1 4.08 -10.32 8.01
N ALA A 2 3.25 -11.10 7.29
CA ALA A 2 2.71 -12.37 7.77
C ALA A 2 3.80 -13.39 8.19
N PHE A 3 4.88 -13.49 7.45
CA PHE A 3 5.99 -14.40 7.78
C PHE A 3 6.66 -14.06 9.13
N MET A 4 6.81 -12.78 9.43
CA MET A 4 7.39 -12.34 10.72
C MET A 4 6.46 -12.63 11.90
N LEU A 5 5.14 -12.60 11.68
CA LEU A 5 4.13 -12.93 12.68
C LEU A 5 4.07 -14.43 13.01
N GLY A 6 4.43 -15.29 12.06
CA GLY A 6 4.41 -16.75 12.24
C GLY A 6 5.31 -17.26 13.37
N GLY A 7 6.34 -16.51 13.73
CA GLY A 7 7.19 -16.81 14.89
C GLY A 7 6.58 -16.47 16.25
N ILE A 8 5.46 -15.72 16.29
CA ILE A 8 4.82 -15.24 17.52
C ILE A 8 3.46 -15.90 17.71
N ASP A 9 2.58 -15.85 16.70
CA ASP A 9 1.22 -16.34 16.76
C ASP A 9 0.74 -16.81 15.39
N GLN A 10 0.40 -18.09 15.26
CA GLN A 10 -0.11 -18.69 14.03
C GLN A 10 -1.47 -18.09 13.61
N ASN A 11 -2.33 -17.73 14.56
CA ASN A 11 -3.61 -17.09 14.26
C ASN A 11 -3.42 -15.69 13.68
N ALA A 12 -2.46 -14.92 14.21
CA ALA A 12 -2.11 -13.62 13.69
C ALA A 12 -1.50 -13.72 12.27
N MET A 13 -0.63 -14.70 12.02
CA MET A 13 -0.09 -14.97 10.70
C MET A 13 -1.20 -15.29 9.69
N ALA A 14 -2.10 -16.20 10.03
CA ALA A 14 -3.22 -16.59 9.17
C ALA A 14 -4.16 -15.42 8.92
N ALA A 15 -4.53 -14.65 9.95
CA ALA A 15 -5.40 -13.49 9.84
C ALA A 15 -4.83 -12.40 8.92
N VAL A 16 -3.54 -12.07 9.08
CA VAL A 16 -2.86 -11.09 8.22
C VAL A 16 -2.70 -11.61 6.79
N SER A 17 -2.43 -12.89 6.61
CA SER A 17 -2.35 -13.50 5.27
C SER A 17 -3.68 -13.40 4.53
N LEU A 18 -4.80 -13.61 5.21
CA LEU A 18 -6.14 -13.43 4.63
C LEU A 18 -6.45 -11.95 4.36
N ALA A 19 -6.11 -11.07 5.29
CA ALA A 19 -6.30 -9.62 5.11
C ALA A 19 -5.50 -9.08 3.91
N THR A 20 -4.32 -9.61 3.63
CA THR A 20 -3.51 -9.21 2.46
C THR A 20 -4.13 -9.60 1.12
N GLN A 21 -5.11 -10.52 1.07
CA GLN A 21 -5.87 -10.79 -0.16
C GLN A 21 -6.67 -9.56 -0.62
N ILE A 22 -7.18 -8.77 0.32
CA ILE A 22 -7.88 -7.50 0.01
C ILE A 22 -6.90 -6.51 -0.61
N GLN A 23 -5.69 -6.40 -0.05
CA GLN A 23 -4.62 -5.58 -0.63
C GLN A 23 -4.25 -6.05 -2.04
N PHE A 24 -4.18 -7.35 -2.26
CA PHE A 24 -3.87 -7.92 -3.57
C PHE A 24 -4.92 -7.54 -4.60
N LEU A 25 -6.21 -7.67 -4.30
CA LEU A 25 -7.30 -7.27 -5.19
C LEU A 25 -7.23 -5.77 -5.52
N GLN A 26 -6.99 -4.92 -4.52
CA GLN A 26 -6.81 -3.49 -4.75
C GLN A 26 -5.60 -3.21 -5.64
N SER A 27 -4.47 -3.87 -5.39
CA SER A 27 -3.25 -3.66 -6.17
C SER A 27 -3.43 -4.03 -7.64
N MET A 28 -4.25 -5.03 -7.96
CA MET A 28 -4.59 -5.35 -9.36
C MET A 28 -5.28 -4.17 -10.07
N VAL A 29 -6.23 -3.52 -9.40
CA VAL A 29 -6.91 -2.32 -9.96
C VAL A 29 -5.93 -1.16 -10.11
N VAL A 30 -5.10 -0.91 -9.09
CA VAL A 30 -4.07 0.14 -9.14
C VAL A 30 -3.09 -0.12 -10.28
N PHE A 31 -2.63 -1.35 -10.47
CA PHE A 31 -1.74 -1.72 -11.58
C PHE A 31 -2.40 -1.51 -12.93
N ALA A 32 -3.65 -1.91 -13.12
CA ALA A 32 -4.35 -1.69 -14.38
C ALA A 32 -4.40 -0.20 -14.76
N ILE A 33 -4.72 0.67 -13.81
CA ILE A 33 -4.77 2.12 -14.03
C ILE A 33 -3.37 2.68 -14.28
N THR A 34 -2.36 2.29 -13.49
CA THR A 34 -0.98 2.76 -13.65
C THR A 34 -0.36 2.29 -14.96
N TYR A 35 -0.70 1.10 -15.46
CA TYR A 35 -0.31 0.64 -16.80
C TYR A 35 -0.90 1.52 -17.89
N ALA A 36 -2.18 1.86 -17.81
CA ALA A 36 -2.81 2.76 -18.76
C ALA A 36 -2.15 4.15 -18.76
N VAL A 37 -1.90 4.70 -17.56
CA VAL A 37 -1.17 5.97 -17.39
C VAL A 37 0.24 5.89 -17.97
N SER A 38 0.94 4.76 -17.76
CA SER A 38 2.30 4.55 -18.25
C SER A 38 2.35 4.52 -19.77
N ILE A 39 1.46 3.75 -20.42
CA ILE A 39 1.42 3.62 -21.89
C ILE A 39 1.12 4.97 -22.54
N LEU A 40 0.03 5.62 -22.12
CA LEU A 40 -0.35 6.92 -22.67
C LEU A 40 0.68 8.00 -22.36
N GLY A 41 1.15 8.05 -21.11
CA GLY A 41 2.15 9.02 -20.67
C GLY A 41 3.46 8.91 -21.45
N ALA A 42 3.94 7.70 -21.72
CA ALA A 42 5.15 7.49 -22.50
C ALA A 42 5.01 7.98 -23.95
N GLN A 43 3.83 7.78 -24.58
CA GLN A 43 3.56 8.28 -25.92
C GLN A 43 3.61 9.80 -26.00
N TYR A 44 3.01 10.49 -25.04
CA TYR A 44 3.01 11.96 -24.98
C TYR A 44 4.36 12.54 -24.52
N TRP A 45 5.10 11.80 -23.68
CA TRP A 45 6.47 12.15 -23.34
C TRP A 45 7.37 12.15 -24.57
N GLY A 46 7.28 11.14 -25.44
CA GLY A 46 8.01 11.09 -26.70
C GLY A 46 7.67 12.23 -27.68
N LYS A 47 6.45 12.80 -27.56
CA LYS A 47 6.01 13.99 -28.31
C LYS A 47 6.34 15.31 -27.62
N ASN A 48 6.97 15.29 -26.45
CA ASN A 48 7.25 16.44 -25.59
C ASN A 48 5.97 17.25 -25.20
N ASP A 49 4.83 16.59 -25.13
CA ASP A 49 3.54 17.20 -24.76
C ASP A 49 3.29 17.06 -23.25
N LYS A 50 3.84 17.97 -22.49
CA LYS A 50 3.73 18.01 -21.02
C LYS A 50 2.30 18.27 -20.53
N GLU A 51 1.51 18.99 -21.32
CA GLU A 51 0.11 19.28 -20.96
C GLU A 51 -0.74 18.02 -20.95
N SER A 52 -0.65 17.20 -21.99
CA SER A 52 -1.35 15.93 -22.06
C SER A 52 -0.91 14.95 -20.99
N ILE A 53 0.40 14.90 -20.66
CA ILE A 53 0.91 14.08 -19.54
C ILE A 53 0.27 14.50 -18.22
N SER A 54 0.18 15.81 -17.95
CA SER A 54 -0.43 16.33 -16.73
C SER A 54 -1.94 15.99 -16.64
N LYS A 55 -2.64 16.01 -17.78
CA LYS A 55 -4.05 15.58 -17.84
C LYS A 55 -4.21 14.09 -17.54
N ILE A 56 -3.38 13.25 -18.15
CA ILE A 56 -3.38 11.79 -17.94
C ILE A 56 -3.06 11.47 -16.49
N PHE A 57 -2.07 12.13 -15.91
CA PHE A 57 -1.72 11.99 -14.50
C PHE A 57 -2.89 12.33 -13.58
N ARG A 58 -3.55 13.47 -13.79
CA ARG A 58 -4.72 13.86 -12.98
C ARG A 58 -5.88 12.88 -13.07
N ILE A 59 -6.13 12.34 -14.26
CA ILE A 59 -7.17 11.30 -14.46
C ILE A 59 -6.77 10.03 -13.70
N GLY A 60 -5.53 9.56 -13.86
CA GLY A 60 -5.00 8.40 -13.15
C GLY A 60 -5.07 8.58 -11.63
N LEU A 61 -4.63 9.73 -11.13
CA LEU A 61 -4.64 10.05 -9.70
C LEU A 61 -6.06 10.09 -9.13
N ARG A 62 -7.03 10.67 -9.85
CA ARG A 62 -8.44 10.69 -9.43
C ARG A 62 -9.03 9.27 -9.42
N SER A 63 -8.79 8.48 -10.46
CA SER A 63 -9.30 7.11 -10.56
C SER A 63 -8.70 6.21 -9.47
N ILE A 64 -7.39 6.25 -9.27
CA ILE A 64 -6.70 5.49 -8.21
C ILE A 64 -7.14 5.99 -6.83
N GLY A 65 -7.18 7.32 -6.65
CA GLY A 65 -7.59 7.92 -5.39
C GLY A 65 -9.01 7.53 -4.98
N SER A 66 -9.98 7.57 -5.91
CA SER A 66 -11.36 7.18 -5.63
C SER A 66 -11.50 5.69 -5.31
N THR A 67 -10.86 4.81 -6.07
CA THR A 67 -10.91 3.36 -5.81
C THR A 67 -10.20 2.97 -4.53
N SER A 68 -9.02 3.55 -4.27
CA SER A 68 -8.28 3.29 -3.03
C SER A 68 -8.97 3.87 -1.80
N LEU A 69 -9.62 5.04 -1.94
CA LEU A 69 -10.44 5.62 -0.87
C LEU A 69 -11.64 4.72 -0.56
N PHE A 70 -12.31 4.20 -1.57
CA PHE A 70 -13.43 3.28 -1.39
C PHE A 70 -13.00 2.03 -0.61
N VAL A 71 -11.87 1.40 -0.99
CA VAL A 71 -11.33 0.24 -0.26
C VAL A 71 -10.93 0.61 1.17
N ALA A 72 -10.28 1.76 1.37
CA ALA A 72 -9.90 2.24 2.71
C ALA A 72 -11.13 2.44 3.61
N LEU A 73 -12.21 3.01 3.08
CA LEU A 73 -13.47 3.16 3.81
C LEU A 73 -14.09 1.81 4.17
N LEU A 74 -14.12 0.85 3.26
CA LEU A 74 -14.57 -0.51 3.54
C LEU A 74 -13.74 -1.19 4.64
N CYS A 75 -12.41 -1.07 4.56
CA CYS A 75 -11.50 -1.62 5.58
C CYS A 75 -11.68 -0.95 6.95
N THR A 76 -12.09 0.32 7.00
CA THR A 76 -12.27 1.06 8.24
C THR A 76 -13.62 0.80 8.87
N PHE A 77 -14.70 0.86 8.07
CA PHE A 77 -16.07 0.78 8.56
C PHE A 77 -16.64 -0.64 8.62
N CYS A 78 -16.20 -1.51 7.70
CA CYS A 78 -16.72 -2.88 7.58
C CYS A 78 -15.61 -3.95 7.57
N PRO A 79 -14.57 -3.86 8.44
CA PRO A 79 -13.43 -4.78 8.37
C PRO A 79 -13.81 -6.23 8.69
N GLU A 80 -14.75 -6.44 9.62
CA GLU A 80 -15.23 -7.78 9.98
C GLU A 80 -15.99 -8.44 8.84
N MET A 81 -16.81 -7.67 8.11
CA MET A 81 -17.52 -8.17 6.92
C MET A 81 -16.53 -8.62 5.84
N LEU A 82 -15.47 -7.84 5.62
CA LEU A 82 -14.42 -8.19 4.67
C LEU A 82 -13.66 -9.45 5.09
N MET A 83 -13.36 -9.60 6.37
CA MET A 83 -12.68 -10.79 6.89
C MET A 83 -13.56 -12.05 6.82
N ARG A 84 -14.88 -11.93 7.02
CA ARG A 84 -15.83 -13.05 6.92
C ARG A 84 -15.97 -13.62 5.50
N ILE A 85 -15.52 -12.89 4.47
CA ILE A 85 -15.45 -13.43 3.10
C ILE A 85 -14.38 -14.53 3.00
N PHE A 86 -13.32 -14.43 3.81
CA PHE A 86 -12.15 -15.29 3.72
C PHE A 86 -11.99 -16.25 4.92
N ALA A 87 -12.65 -15.98 6.04
CA ALA A 87 -12.55 -16.77 7.26
C ALA A 87 -13.90 -16.99 7.90
N GLU A 88 -14.13 -18.20 8.42
CA GLU A 88 -15.25 -18.48 9.32
C GLU A 88 -15.08 -17.76 10.66
N GLU A 89 -16.15 -17.67 11.47
CA GLU A 89 -16.13 -16.94 12.74
C GLU A 89 -15.02 -17.44 13.68
N GLY A 90 -14.33 -16.50 14.37
CA GLY A 90 -13.30 -16.84 15.36
C GLY A 90 -12.29 -15.73 15.64
N PRO A 91 -11.21 -16.05 16.38
CA PRO A 91 -10.17 -15.08 16.72
C PRO A 91 -9.51 -14.43 15.50
N MET A 92 -9.39 -15.16 14.39
CA MET A 92 -8.79 -14.65 13.14
C MET A 92 -9.55 -13.48 12.54
N VAL A 93 -10.89 -13.48 12.61
CA VAL A 93 -11.71 -12.35 12.10
C VAL A 93 -11.42 -11.07 12.90
N LYS A 94 -11.30 -11.17 14.24
CA LYS A 94 -11.00 -10.01 15.09
C LYS A 94 -9.61 -9.46 14.81
N ILE A 95 -8.59 -10.31 14.77
CA ILE A 95 -7.19 -9.92 14.52
C ILE A 95 -7.07 -9.30 13.12
N GLY A 96 -7.68 -9.92 12.12
CA GLY A 96 -7.67 -9.41 10.74
C GLY A 96 -8.42 -8.09 10.60
N ALA A 97 -9.55 -7.91 11.32
CA ALA A 97 -10.30 -6.67 11.33
C ALA A 97 -9.51 -5.51 11.96
N GLU A 98 -8.81 -5.76 13.06
CA GLU A 98 -7.93 -4.77 13.69
C GLU A 98 -6.76 -4.39 12.78
N TYR A 99 -6.17 -5.36 12.09
CA TYR A 99 -5.15 -5.11 11.08
C TYR A 99 -5.70 -4.26 9.93
N LEU A 100 -6.85 -4.62 9.35
CA LEU A 100 -7.46 -3.91 8.22
C LEU A 100 -7.82 -2.47 8.53
N ARG A 101 -8.27 -2.17 9.75
CA ARG A 101 -8.58 -0.79 10.16
C ARG A 101 -7.37 0.14 10.03
N ILE A 102 -6.19 -0.34 10.31
CA ILE A 102 -4.94 0.43 10.18
C ILE A 102 -4.40 0.33 8.75
N ALA A 103 -4.35 -0.88 8.20
CA ALA A 103 -3.81 -1.15 6.88
C ALA A 103 -4.63 -0.49 5.75
N GLY A 104 -5.93 -0.28 5.94
CA GLY A 104 -6.79 0.41 4.97
C GLY A 104 -6.28 1.80 4.60
N PHE A 105 -5.74 2.55 5.56
CA PHE A 105 -5.11 3.84 5.27
C PHE A 105 -3.83 3.69 4.43
N SER A 106 -3.04 2.64 4.67
CA SER A 106 -1.85 2.39 3.86
C SER A 106 -2.20 2.02 2.41
N TYR A 107 -3.35 1.40 2.18
CA TYR A 107 -3.82 1.07 0.83
C TYR A 107 -4.14 2.32 0.00
N LEU A 108 -4.75 3.33 0.63
CA LEU A 108 -4.95 4.63 -0.01
C LEU A 108 -3.63 5.29 -0.40
N LEU A 109 -2.69 5.34 0.54
CA LEU A 109 -1.37 5.93 0.33
C LEU A 109 -0.58 5.19 -0.76
N THR A 110 -0.64 3.85 -0.75
CA THR A 110 0.00 3.02 -1.78
C THR A 110 -0.52 3.34 -3.18
N GLY A 111 -1.85 3.45 -3.34
CA GLY A 111 -2.44 3.78 -4.64
C GLY A 111 -1.94 5.13 -5.17
N VAL A 112 -1.98 6.15 -4.33
CA VAL A 112 -1.51 7.50 -4.69
C VAL A 112 0.00 7.50 -4.98
N SER A 113 0.81 6.87 -4.14
CA SER A 113 2.26 6.73 -4.30
C SER A 113 2.62 6.08 -5.63
N GLN A 114 1.96 4.99 -6.01
CA GLN A 114 2.20 4.29 -7.29
C GLN A 114 1.94 5.18 -8.50
N CYS A 115 1.00 6.12 -8.42
CA CYS A 115 0.75 7.09 -9.49
C CYS A 115 1.95 8.03 -9.67
N TYR A 116 2.50 8.58 -8.58
CA TYR A 116 3.70 9.42 -8.62
C TYR A 116 4.93 8.66 -9.10
N LEU A 117 5.16 7.45 -8.59
CA LEU A 117 6.27 6.60 -9.03
C LEU A 117 6.17 6.25 -10.52
N THR A 118 4.95 6.09 -11.05
CA THR A 118 4.73 5.84 -12.48
C THR A 118 5.13 7.05 -13.31
N ILE A 119 4.79 8.26 -12.89
CA ILE A 119 5.23 9.49 -13.59
C ILE A 119 6.75 9.61 -13.59
N LEU A 120 7.44 9.33 -12.49
CA LEU A 120 8.89 9.33 -12.46
C LEU A 120 9.49 8.35 -13.48
N LYS A 121 8.91 7.17 -13.64
CA LYS A 121 9.35 6.19 -14.66
C LYS A 121 9.17 6.72 -16.08
N ILE A 122 8.06 7.37 -16.38
CA ILE A 122 7.74 7.93 -17.69
C ILE A 122 8.67 9.11 -18.03
N THR A 123 9.04 9.93 -17.04
CA THR A 123 9.85 11.14 -17.21
C THR A 123 11.36 10.89 -17.12
N ASN A 124 11.82 9.69 -17.46
CA ASN A 124 13.24 9.29 -17.43
C ASN A 124 13.91 9.35 -16.03
N LYS A 125 13.13 9.31 -14.96
CA LYS A 125 13.60 9.22 -13.56
C LYS A 125 13.32 7.82 -12.97
N ALA A 126 13.43 6.76 -13.78
CA ALA A 126 13.11 5.40 -13.36
C ALA A 126 13.99 4.92 -12.21
N ASP A 127 15.27 5.28 -12.22
CA ASP A 127 16.23 4.96 -11.13
C ASP A 127 15.75 5.54 -9.79
N LEU A 128 15.30 6.80 -9.81
CA LEU A 128 14.77 7.46 -8.61
C LEU A 128 13.50 6.78 -8.10
N SER A 129 12.60 6.40 -9.01
CA SER A 129 11.42 5.60 -8.66
C SER A 129 11.78 4.27 -8.01
N ALA A 130 12.80 3.58 -8.53
CA ALA A 130 13.29 2.31 -7.98
C ALA A 130 13.92 2.49 -6.58
N ILE A 131 14.70 3.56 -6.40
CA ILE A 131 15.32 3.89 -5.10
C ILE A 131 14.24 4.19 -4.06
N ILE A 132 13.25 5.02 -4.40
CA ILE A 132 12.14 5.37 -3.48
C ILE A 132 11.36 4.12 -3.08
N GLY A 133 10.93 3.31 -4.06
CA GLY A 133 10.19 2.08 -3.77
C GLY A 133 11.01 1.06 -2.99
N GLY A 134 12.28 0.86 -3.36
CA GLY A 134 13.19 -0.06 -2.66
C GLY A 134 13.47 0.38 -1.22
N SER A 135 13.73 1.67 -1.00
CA SER A 135 13.94 2.21 0.36
C SER A 135 12.70 2.06 1.24
N ALA A 136 11.51 2.24 0.69
CA ALA A 136 10.26 2.03 1.42
C ALA A 136 10.08 0.57 1.86
N VAL A 137 10.47 -0.40 1.02
CA VAL A 137 10.43 -1.83 1.39
C VAL A 137 11.42 -2.13 2.51
N ILE A 138 12.65 -1.63 2.42
CA ILE A 138 13.68 -1.82 3.46
C ILE A 138 13.20 -1.20 4.78
N LEU A 139 12.67 0.02 4.72
CA LEU A 139 12.13 0.71 5.89
C LEU A 139 10.97 -0.09 6.51
N ASN A 140 10.06 -0.63 5.69
CA ASN A 140 8.97 -1.47 6.16
C ASN A 140 9.48 -2.71 6.91
N ILE A 141 10.51 -3.38 6.40
CA ILE A 141 11.12 -4.55 7.06
C ILE A 141 11.71 -4.15 8.42
N ILE A 142 12.42 -3.04 8.51
CA ILE A 142 13.01 -2.55 9.75
C ILE A 142 11.92 -2.19 10.77
N LEU A 143 10.90 -1.46 10.34
CA LEU A 143 9.78 -1.08 11.22
C LEU A 143 8.96 -2.28 11.67
N ASN A 144 8.77 -3.28 10.80
CA ASN A 144 8.16 -4.55 11.19
C ASN A 144 8.93 -5.24 12.30
N TYR A 145 10.26 -5.32 12.19
CA TYR A 145 11.10 -5.90 13.22
C TYR A 145 10.94 -5.16 14.56
N ILE A 146 10.87 -3.84 14.52
CA ILE A 146 10.72 -3.01 15.73
C ILE A 146 9.34 -3.18 16.37
N PHE A 147 8.26 -3.06 15.58
CA PHE A 147 6.90 -3.00 16.13
C PHE A 147 6.26 -4.37 16.38
N ILE A 148 6.59 -5.37 15.57
CA ILE A 148 6.06 -6.72 15.78
C ILE A 148 6.66 -7.34 17.03
N TYR A 149 8.00 -7.25 17.19
CA TYR A 149 8.73 -7.89 18.29
C TYR A 149 8.93 -6.99 19.51
N GLY A 150 8.68 -5.68 19.40
CA GLY A 150 8.81 -4.76 20.53
C GLY A 150 10.26 -4.42 20.88
N HIS A 151 11.06 -4.06 19.87
CA HIS A 151 12.43 -3.62 20.09
C HIS A 151 12.53 -2.10 20.31
N PHE A 152 13.68 -1.64 20.81
CA PHE A 152 13.98 -0.20 21.04
C PHE A 152 12.99 0.53 21.97
N GLY A 153 12.39 -0.17 22.94
CA GLY A 153 11.48 0.42 23.90
C GLY A 153 10.01 0.51 23.47
N PHE A 154 9.69 0.00 22.28
CA PHE A 154 8.30 -0.14 21.86
C PHE A 154 7.70 -1.45 22.40
N PRO A 155 6.40 -1.47 22.76
CA PRO A 155 5.72 -2.70 23.12
C PRO A 155 5.57 -3.62 21.89
N ALA A 156 5.60 -4.93 22.10
CA ALA A 156 5.30 -5.90 21.04
C ALA A 156 3.82 -5.77 20.62
N MET A 157 3.58 -5.31 19.40
CA MET A 157 2.24 -4.99 18.89
C MET A 157 1.67 -6.06 17.96
N GLY A 158 2.47 -7.07 17.59
CA GLY A 158 2.05 -8.15 16.69
C GLY A 158 1.47 -7.64 15.37
N ALA A 159 0.25 -8.10 15.01
CA ALA A 159 -0.41 -7.71 13.75
C ALA A 159 -0.65 -6.20 13.62
N LYS A 160 -0.99 -5.51 14.71
CA LYS A 160 -1.14 -4.04 14.71
C LYS A 160 0.18 -3.35 14.38
N GLY A 161 1.29 -3.87 14.92
CA GLY A 161 2.63 -3.37 14.63
C GLY A 161 3.00 -3.48 13.16
N ALA A 162 2.65 -4.62 12.53
CA ALA A 162 2.84 -4.82 11.09
C ALA A 162 2.05 -3.80 10.25
N ALA A 163 0.79 -3.53 10.61
CA ALA A 163 -0.04 -2.55 9.92
C ALA A 163 0.52 -1.12 10.06
N LEU A 164 0.98 -0.75 11.26
CA LEU A 164 1.61 0.56 11.50
C LEU A 164 2.93 0.72 10.75
N ALA A 165 3.77 -0.31 10.73
CA ALA A 165 5.03 -0.30 9.98
C ALA A 165 4.78 -0.04 8.49
N THR A 166 3.79 -0.73 7.92
CA THR A 166 3.38 -0.54 6.53
C THR A 166 2.85 0.88 6.30
N LEU A 167 2.00 1.39 7.18
CA LEU A 167 1.45 2.74 7.07
C LEU A 167 2.57 3.81 7.04
N ILE A 168 3.52 3.73 7.97
CA ILE A 168 4.64 4.68 8.05
C ILE A 168 5.52 4.61 6.80
N ALA A 169 5.85 3.39 6.34
CA ALA A 169 6.65 3.20 5.13
C ALA A 169 5.96 3.81 3.90
N ARG A 170 4.64 3.68 3.79
CA ARG A 170 3.86 4.26 2.68
C ARG A 170 3.72 5.78 2.75
N ILE A 171 3.66 6.35 3.94
CA ILE A 171 3.71 7.82 4.12
C ILE A 171 5.04 8.36 3.58
N ILE A 172 6.16 7.75 3.98
CA ILE A 172 7.49 8.19 3.56
C ILE A 172 7.69 8.00 2.05
N GLU A 173 7.25 6.86 1.49
CA GLU A 173 7.27 6.62 0.05
C GLU A 173 6.49 7.69 -0.73
N LEU A 174 5.28 8.01 -0.26
CA LEU A 174 4.45 9.02 -0.90
C LEU A 174 5.09 10.41 -0.84
N LEU A 175 5.59 10.82 0.32
CA LEU A 175 6.28 12.10 0.47
C LEU A 175 7.50 12.20 -0.44
N ALA A 176 8.32 11.15 -0.49
CA ALA A 176 9.47 11.09 -1.39
C ALA A 176 9.04 11.16 -2.87
N GLY A 177 7.97 10.46 -3.24
CA GLY A 177 7.40 10.50 -4.60
C GLY A 177 6.92 11.89 -5.01
N ILE A 178 6.20 12.59 -4.12
CA ILE A 178 5.70 13.95 -4.35
C ILE A 178 6.85 14.94 -4.49
N LEU A 179 7.85 14.88 -3.61
CA LEU A 179 8.98 15.80 -3.63
C LEU A 179 9.90 15.61 -4.85
N SER A 180 9.84 14.46 -5.49
CA SER A 180 10.69 14.08 -6.61
C SER A 180 10.03 14.25 -7.98
N SER A 181 8.70 14.41 -8.03
CA SER A 181 7.90 14.58 -9.25
C SER A 181 7.77 16.05 -9.63
#